data_a9b01971e64b375883827f5a891847e6
#
_entry.id   a9b01971e64b375883827f5a891847e6
#
_cell.length_a   1.000
_cell.length_b   1.000
_cell.length_c   1.000
_cell.angle_alpha   90.00
_cell.angle_beta   90.00
_cell.angle_gamma   90.00
#
_symmetry.space_group_name_H-M   'P 1'
#
loop_
_entity.id
_entity.type
_entity.pdbx_description
1 polymer ?
#
loop_
_entity_poly.entity_id
_entity_poly.type
_entity_poly.pdbx_seq_one_letter_code
_entity_poly.pdbx_strand_id
1 'polypeptide(L)'
;MSEFLYPQEPIRLTIEAVNEILMHSVKLGASDITFQTGEPVLAEIFGRLLKITRRRLSNVEVGDTINAIYGPNAISLIMSGKDLDTHYEIRPNRSDRYRFRINATGCQVEGHDGVQITARTIPTDPPKLESMNLPKEIVQALTPDQGVVYVTGATGSGKSTLLASIIRSITEDAESHRKILTYEAPIEFVFDNVEKISSVVSQSEIPRHLPSFAAGVRNALRRKPRLILVGE
;
A
#
# COMPACT_ATOMS: atom_id res chain seq x y z
N MET A 1 -26.02 -8.22 11.37
CA MET A 1 -25.46 -6.87 11.14
C MET A 1 -24.57 -6.35 12.26
N SER A 2 -24.64 -6.86 13.49
CA SER A 2 -23.75 -6.47 14.61
C SER A 2 -22.34 -7.08 14.55
N GLU A 3 -22.15 -8.11 13.76
CA GLU A 3 -20.91 -8.90 13.68
C GLU A 3 -19.72 -8.14 13.09
N PHE A 4 -19.97 -7.17 12.20
CA PHE A 4 -18.94 -6.38 11.53
C PHE A 4 -18.59 -5.08 12.27
N LEU A 5 -19.42 -4.69 13.24
CA LEU A 5 -19.20 -3.45 13.96
C LEU A 5 -17.98 -3.52 14.89
N TYR A 6 -17.19 -2.46 14.89
CA TYR A 6 -16.10 -2.31 15.84
C TYR A 6 -16.66 -2.28 17.29
N PRO A 7 -16.21 -3.19 18.17
CA PRO A 7 -16.87 -3.39 19.47
C PRO A 7 -16.76 -2.19 20.43
N GLN A 8 -15.65 -1.47 20.36
CA GLN A 8 -15.32 -0.36 21.25
C GLN A 8 -15.34 0.98 20.51
N GLU A 9 -16.50 1.31 19.92
CA GLU A 9 -16.63 2.52 19.13
C GLU A 9 -16.22 3.77 19.93
N PRO A 10 -15.19 4.54 19.46
CA PRO A 10 -14.66 5.66 20.20
C PRO A 10 -15.63 6.85 20.16
N ILE A 11 -15.68 7.63 21.26
CA ILE A 11 -16.45 8.87 21.31
C ILE A 11 -15.87 9.90 20.33
N ARG A 12 -14.55 9.92 20.17
CA ARG A 12 -13.81 10.75 19.22
C ARG A 12 -12.85 9.89 18.41
N LEU A 13 -12.75 10.15 17.11
CA LEU A 13 -11.81 9.47 16.24
C LEU A 13 -10.42 10.09 16.39
N THR A 14 -9.55 9.44 17.18
CA THR A 14 -8.12 9.74 17.26
C THR A 14 -7.35 8.86 16.28
N ILE A 15 -6.07 9.14 16.04
CA ILE A 15 -5.26 8.29 15.14
C ILE A 15 -5.11 6.86 15.68
N GLU A 16 -5.06 6.68 16.99
CA GLU A 16 -5.04 5.37 17.63
C GLU A 16 -6.34 4.61 17.35
N ALA A 17 -7.49 5.28 17.48
CA ALA A 17 -8.79 4.70 17.15
C ALA A 17 -8.92 4.37 15.66
N VAL A 18 -8.38 5.23 14.78
CA VAL A 18 -8.27 4.94 13.33
C VAL A 18 -7.47 3.68 13.10
N ASN A 19 -6.32 3.54 13.75
CA ASN A 19 -5.47 2.35 13.64
C ASN A 19 -6.20 1.08 14.06
N GLU A 20 -6.91 1.13 15.18
CA GLU A 20 -7.68 -0.02 15.67
C GLU A 20 -8.83 -0.39 14.72
N ILE A 21 -9.56 0.59 14.19
CA ILE A 21 -10.63 0.37 13.21
C ILE A 21 -10.07 -0.22 11.91
N LEU A 22 -8.95 0.29 11.40
CA LEU A 22 -8.27 -0.23 10.22
C LEU A 22 -7.85 -1.69 10.43
N MET A 23 -7.18 -2.01 11.54
CA MET A 23 -6.77 -3.37 11.87
C MET A 23 -7.96 -4.33 12.04
N HIS A 24 -9.03 -3.87 12.68
CA HIS A 24 -10.27 -4.64 12.82
C HIS A 24 -10.87 -4.95 11.44
N SER A 25 -10.97 -3.96 10.57
CA SER A 25 -11.52 -4.11 9.21
C SER A 25 -10.72 -5.11 8.37
N VAL A 26 -9.37 -5.07 8.47
CA VAL A 26 -8.50 -6.05 7.79
C VAL A 26 -8.75 -7.47 8.31
N LYS A 27 -8.93 -7.66 9.61
CA LYS A 27 -9.25 -8.98 10.19
C LYS A 27 -10.59 -9.53 9.71
N LEU A 28 -11.52 -8.66 9.32
CA LEU A 28 -12.80 -9.02 8.70
C LEU A 28 -12.70 -9.27 7.19
N GLY A 29 -11.52 -9.10 6.59
CA GLY A 29 -11.29 -9.29 5.16
C GLY A 29 -11.67 -8.08 4.30
N ALA A 30 -11.61 -6.88 4.85
CA ALA A 30 -11.90 -5.65 4.11
C ALA A 30 -10.83 -5.39 3.04
N SER A 31 -11.27 -5.09 1.81
CA SER A 31 -10.43 -4.59 0.73
C SER A 31 -10.20 -3.08 0.84
N ASP A 32 -11.25 -2.34 1.15
CA ASP A 32 -11.25 -0.88 1.24
C ASP A 32 -11.99 -0.43 2.49
N ILE A 33 -11.48 0.59 3.18
CA ILE A 33 -12.09 1.22 4.34
C ILE A 33 -12.26 2.71 4.05
N THR A 34 -13.47 3.24 4.24
CA THR A 34 -13.82 4.63 3.94
C THR A 34 -14.15 5.40 5.20
N PHE A 35 -13.46 6.52 5.38
CA PHE A 35 -13.78 7.55 6.38
C PHE A 35 -14.28 8.78 5.62
N GLN A 36 -15.53 9.17 5.84
CA GLN A 36 -16.14 10.32 5.17
C GLN A 36 -16.84 11.22 6.17
N THR A 37 -16.69 12.51 5.99
CA THR A 37 -17.46 13.51 6.73
C THR A 37 -18.95 13.22 6.62
N GLY A 38 -19.67 13.22 7.74
CA GLY A 38 -21.11 12.99 7.79
C GLY A 38 -21.55 11.52 7.72
N GLU A 39 -20.64 10.58 7.52
CA GLU A 39 -20.94 9.16 7.44
C GLU A 39 -20.24 8.35 8.56
N PRO A 40 -20.78 7.17 8.93
CA PRO A 40 -20.02 6.21 9.73
C PRO A 40 -18.82 5.67 8.93
N VAL A 41 -17.87 5.05 9.60
CA VAL A 41 -16.82 4.30 8.90
C VAL A 41 -17.45 3.11 8.19
N LEU A 42 -17.13 2.97 6.91
CA LEU A 42 -17.59 1.91 6.03
C LEU A 42 -16.41 1.05 5.58
N ALA A 43 -16.64 -0.24 5.36
CA ALA A 43 -15.66 -1.12 4.74
C ALA A 43 -16.29 -1.98 3.65
N GLU A 44 -15.56 -2.21 2.59
CA GLU A 44 -15.92 -3.18 1.57
C GLU A 44 -15.37 -4.56 1.97
N ILE A 45 -16.29 -5.50 2.27
CA ILE A 45 -15.97 -6.85 2.71
C ILE A 45 -16.68 -7.82 1.76
N PHE A 46 -15.91 -8.64 1.06
CA PHE A 46 -16.43 -9.57 0.02
C PHE A 46 -17.37 -8.90 -0.99
N GLY A 47 -16.98 -7.70 -1.48
CA GLY A 47 -17.76 -6.93 -2.45
C GLY A 47 -19.03 -6.27 -1.88
N ARG A 48 -19.19 -6.22 -0.56
CA ARG A 48 -20.33 -5.59 0.11
C ARG A 48 -19.86 -4.44 0.99
N LEU A 49 -20.47 -3.27 0.82
CA LEU A 49 -20.20 -2.11 1.66
C LEU A 49 -20.96 -2.23 2.99
N LEU A 50 -20.23 -2.34 4.10
CA LEU A 50 -20.74 -2.58 5.44
C LEU A 50 -20.31 -1.48 6.40
N LYS A 51 -21.15 -1.18 7.40
CA LYS A 51 -20.84 -0.23 8.47
C LYS A 51 -19.92 -0.88 9.49
N ILE A 52 -18.80 -0.21 9.79
CA ILE A 52 -17.85 -0.59 10.84
C ILE A 52 -18.11 0.20 12.13
N THR A 53 -18.63 1.43 12.03
CA THR A 53 -19.07 2.21 13.19
C THR A 53 -20.56 2.58 13.06
N ARG A 54 -21.16 3.06 14.16
CA ARG A 54 -22.56 3.49 14.17
C ARG A 54 -22.70 4.99 14.00
N ARG A 55 -21.83 5.76 14.66
CA ARG A 55 -21.90 7.21 14.63
C ARG A 55 -21.29 7.79 13.34
N ARG A 56 -21.77 8.95 12.98
CA ARG A 56 -21.23 9.73 11.85
C ARG A 56 -19.97 10.48 12.31
N LEU A 57 -19.02 10.61 11.40
CA LEU A 57 -17.78 11.34 11.62
C LEU A 57 -17.99 12.83 11.36
N SER A 58 -17.44 13.67 12.22
CA SER A 58 -17.39 15.12 12.00
C SER A 58 -16.30 15.49 10.97
N ASN A 59 -16.42 16.66 10.36
CA ASN A 59 -15.40 17.18 9.44
C ASN A 59 -14.03 17.33 10.12
N VAL A 60 -14.04 17.75 11.38
CA VAL A 60 -12.79 17.88 12.17
C VAL A 60 -12.09 16.52 12.33
N GLU A 61 -12.82 15.47 12.66
CA GLU A 61 -12.25 14.13 12.89
C GLU A 61 -11.63 13.56 11.61
N VAL A 62 -12.32 13.70 10.46
CA VAL A 62 -11.79 13.23 9.17
C VAL A 62 -10.58 14.08 8.76
N GLY A 63 -10.64 15.40 9.01
CA GLY A 63 -9.53 16.31 8.77
C GLY A 63 -8.31 16.00 9.64
N ASP A 64 -8.50 15.76 10.93
CA ASP A 64 -7.43 15.37 11.85
C ASP A 64 -6.80 14.03 11.41
N THR A 65 -7.64 13.10 10.96
CA THR A 65 -7.17 11.79 10.46
C THR A 65 -6.22 11.95 9.27
N ILE A 66 -6.62 12.69 8.23
CA ILE A 66 -5.75 12.84 7.06
C ILE A 66 -4.50 13.68 7.36
N ASN A 67 -4.59 14.67 8.25
CA ASN A 67 -3.44 15.42 8.71
C ASN A 67 -2.44 14.55 9.49
N ALA A 68 -2.92 13.59 10.28
CA ALA A 68 -2.06 12.64 10.99
C ALA A 68 -1.38 11.64 10.05
N ILE A 69 -2.06 11.23 8.97
CA ILE A 69 -1.54 10.27 7.98
C ILE A 69 -0.57 10.92 7.00
N TYR A 70 -0.95 12.05 6.40
CA TYR A 70 -0.21 12.68 5.30
C TYR A 70 0.73 13.78 5.79
N GLY A 71 0.31 14.54 6.81
CA GLY A 71 1.01 15.70 7.34
C GLY A 71 0.10 16.90 7.53
N PRO A 72 0.54 17.94 8.27
CA PRO A 72 -0.32 19.02 8.74
C PRO A 72 -0.95 19.89 7.64
N ASN A 73 -0.45 19.79 6.40
CA ASN A 73 -0.97 20.59 5.27
C ASN A 73 -2.05 19.82 4.48
N ALA A 74 -2.39 18.57 4.84
CA ALA A 74 -3.26 17.72 4.04
C ALA A 74 -4.60 18.42 3.72
N ILE A 75 -5.27 18.92 4.73
CA ILE A 75 -6.57 19.62 4.55
C ILE A 75 -6.43 20.83 3.62
N SER A 76 -5.38 21.64 3.77
CA SER A 76 -5.18 22.82 2.92
C SER A 76 -4.98 22.42 1.45
N LEU A 77 -4.29 21.31 1.17
CA LEU A 77 -4.12 20.78 -0.17
C LEU A 77 -5.46 20.29 -0.75
N ILE A 78 -6.21 19.51 0.03
CA ILE A 78 -7.53 19.00 -0.38
C ILE A 78 -8.49 20.16 -0.68
N MET A 79 -8.58 21.17 0.19
CA MET A 79 -9.45 22.33 0.00
C MET A 79 -9.00 23.22 -1.18
N SER A 80 -7.76 23.09 -1.65
CA SER A 80 -7.29 23.72 -2.89
C SER A 80 -7.61 22.92 -4.15
N GLY A 81 -8.40 21.85 -4.04
CA GLY A 81 -8.82 21.00 -5.17
C GLY A 81 -7.80 19.93 -5.57
N LYS A 82 -6.84 19.59 -4.70
CA LYS A 82 -5.89 18.50 -4.93
C LYS A 82 -6.40 17.23 -4.28
N ASP A 83 -6.21 16.11 -4.94
CA ASP A 83 -6.28 14.79 -4.33
C ASP A 83 -4.94 14.43 -3.68
N LEU A 84 -4.98 13.59 -2.66
CA LEU A 84 -3.81 13.09 -1.97
C LEU A 84 -3.72 11.57 -2.14
N ASP A 85 -2.61 11.11 -2.67
CA ASP A 85 -2.25 9.70 -2.74
C ASP A 85 -1.01 9.47 -1.87
N THR A 86 -1.11 8.52 -0.93
CA THR A 86 0.01 8.15 -0.05
C THR A 86 -0.17 6.73 0.44
N HIS A 87 0.78 6.24 1.22
CA HIS A 87 0.62 4.98 1.95
C HIS A 87 0.63 5.26 3.45
N TYR A 88 0.00 4.35 4.19
CA TYR A 88 -0.01 4.36 5.65
C TYR A 88 0.31 2.98 6.19
N GLU A 89 1.13 2.92 7.23
CA GLU A 89 1.56 1.67 7.82
C GLU A 89 1.33 1.69 9.32
N ILE A 90 0.74 0.60 9.84
CA ILE A 90 0.51 0.36 11.25
C ILE A 90 1.35 -0.83 11.69
N ARG A 91 2.16 -0.65 12.72
CA ARG A 91 2.95 -1.72 13.35
C ARG A 91 2.56 -1.83 14.83
N PRO A 92 1.54 -2.64 15.17
CA PRO A 92 1.13 -2.80 16.57
C PRO A 92 2.19 -3.51 17.41
N ASN A 93 3.03 -4.32 16.81
CA ASN A 93 4.16 -5.02 17.43
C ASN A 93 5.26 -5.29 16.38
N ARG A 94 6.29 -6.07 16.74
CA ARG A 94 7.44 -6.36 15.85
C ARG A 94 7.08 -7.30 14.69
N SER A 95 6.10 -8.17 14.84
CA SER A 95 5.72 -9.20 13.87
C SER A 95 4.59 -8.75 12.94
N ASP A 96 3.65 -7.97 13.46
CA ASP A 96 2.45 -7.61 12.72
C ASP A 96 2.61 -6.26 12.03
N ARG A 97 2.20 -6.22 10.77
CA ARG A 97 2.26 -5.04 9.92
C ARG A 97 0.98 -4.98 9.08
N TYR A 98 0.34 -3.82 9.06
CA TYR A 98 -0.81 -3.52 8.23
C TYR A 98 -0.47 -2.34 7.35
N ARG A 99 -0.66 -2.49 6.02
CA ARG A 99 -0.34 -1.45 5.06
C ARG A 99 -1.57 -1.06 4.26
N PHE A 100 -1.66 0.23 3.97
CA PHE A 100 -2.79 0.80 3.25
C PHE A 100 -2.28 1.79 2.20
N ARG A 101 -2.86 1.74 1.01
CA ARG A 101 -2.83 2.87 0.08
C ARG A 101 -3.96 3.81 0.48
N ILE A 102 -3.62 5.06 0.69
CA ILE A 102 -4.56 6.11 1.11
C ILE A 102 -4.79 7.05 -0.06
N ASN A 103 -6.04 7.21 -0.45
CA ASN A 103 -6.49 8.31 -1.31
C ASN A 103 -7.41 9.20 -0.49
N ALA A 104 -7.24 10.52 -0.59
CA ALA A 104 -8.11 11.49 0.06
C ALA A 104 -8.47 12.63 -0.88
N THR A 105 -9.76 12.97 -0.92
CA THR A 105 -10.32 14.04 -1.76
C THR A 105 -11.34 14.86 -1.01
N GLY A 106 -11.56 16.10 -1.46
CA GLY A 106 -12.70 16.91 -1.05
C GLY A 106 -14.02 16.34 -1.57
N CYS A 107 -15.07 16.47 -0.80
CA CYS A 107 -16.43 16.09 -1.20
C CYS A 107 -17.46 17.09 -0.63
N GLN A 108 -18.64 17.14 -1.22
CA GLN A 108 -19.75 17.94 -0.69
C GLN A 108 -20.58 17.11 0.28
N VAL A 109 -20.82 17.64 1.48
CA VAL A 109 -21.62 17.00 2.53
C VAL A 109 -22.60 18.03 3.10
N GLU A 110 -23.90 17.80 2.93
CA GLU A 110 -24.98 18.63 3.48
C GLU A 110 -24.81 20.15 3.17
N GLY A 111 -24.29 20.48 1.97
CA GLY A 111 -24.06 21.86 1.52
C GLY A 111 -22.75 22.50 1.98
N HIS A 112 -21.86 21.74 2.62
CA HIS A 112 -20.54 22.17 3.08
C HIS A 112 -19.43 21.29 2.47
N ASP A 113 -18.21 21.81 2.52
CA ASP A 113 -17.03 21.03 2.14
C ASP A 113 -16.71 19.99 3.21
N GLY A 114 -16.53 18.77 2.79
CA GLY A 114 -16.11 17.64 3.58
C GLY A 114 -14.92 16.94 2.94
N VAL A 115 -14.49 15.85 3.56
CA VAL A 115 -13.37 15.03 3.10
C VAL A 115 -13.79 13.57 3.09
N GLN A 116 -13.37 12.84 2.05
CA GLN A 116 -13.43 11.40 2.00
C GLN A 116 -12.01 10.85 1.94
N ILE A 117 -11.72 9.86 2.78
CA ILE A 117 -10.47 9.10 2.81
C ILE A 117 -10.82 7.65 2.50
N THR A 118 -10.17 7.07 1.50
CA THR A 118 -10.24 5.64 1.21
C THR A 118 -8.90 5.00 1.55
N ALA A 119 -8.92 4.02 2.45
CA ALA A 119 -7.78 3.21 2.83
C ALA A 119 -7.92 1.82 2.20
N ARG A 120 -7.19 1.55 1.12
CA ARG A 120 -7.14 0.24 0.48
C ARG A 120 -6.09 -0.63 1.16
N THR A 121 -6.49 -1.81 1.59
CA THR A 121 -5.58 -2.81 2.15
C THR A 121 -4.61 -3.29 1.07
N ILE A 122 -3.31 -3.22 1.34
CA ILE A 122 -2.28 -3.75 0.46
C ILE A 122 -1.49 -4.87 1.14
N PRO A 123 -1.14 -5.93 0.40
CA PRO A 123 -0.33 -7.01 0.94
C PRO A 123 1.01 -6.49 1.47
N THR A 124 1.49 -7.09 2.56
CA THR A 124 2.78 -6.69 3.15
C THR A 124 3.92 -7.44 2.49
N ASP A 125 3.87 -8.76 2.52
CA ASP A 125 4.94 -9.61 2.03
C ASP A 125 4.59 -10.18 0.65
N PRO A 126 5.53 -10.19 -0.29
CA PRO A 126 5.30 -10.82 -1.58
C PRO A 126 5.09 -12.34 -1.39
N PRO A 127 4.19 -12.98 -2.15
CA PRO A 127 4.03 -14.43 -2.12
C PRO A 127 5.29 -15.12 -2.64
N LYS A 128 5.47 -16.39 -2.28
CA LYS A 128 6.52 -17.23 -2.85
C LYS A 128 6.24 -17.52 -4.33
N LEU A 129 7.27 -17.48 -5.17
CA LEU A 129 7.14 -17.69 -6.60
C LEU A 129 6.54 -19.08 -6.95
N GLU A 130 6.88 -20.09 -6.14
CA GLU A 130 6.38 -21.45 -6.27
C GLU A 130 4.86 -21.53 -6.06
N SER A 131 4.29 -20.67 -5.21
CA SER A 131 2.85 -20.63 -4.95
C SER A 131 2.02 -20.12 -6.14
N MET A 132 2.67 -19.52 -7.12
CA MET A 132 2.01 -19.02 -8.34
C MET A 132 1.76 -20.11 -9.39
N ASN A 133 2.27 -21.32 -9.17
CA ASN A 133 2.09 -22.49 -10.06
C ASN A 133 2.44 -22.20 -11.54
N LEU A 134 3.50 -21.44 -11.78
CA LEU A 134 3.96 -21.12 -13.13
C LEU A 134 4.70 -22.31 -13.76
N PRO A 135 4.59 -22.51 -15.09
CA PRO A 135 5.42 -23.47 -15.82
C PRO A 135 6.92 -23.21 -15.59
N LYS A 136 7.73 -24.27 -15.50
CA LYS A 136 9.18 -24.17 -15.24
C LYS A 136 9.90 -23.32 -16.27
N GLU A 137 9.52 -23.41 -17.51
CA GLU A 137 10.07 -22.66 -18.65
C GLU A 137 9.85 -21.14 -18.45
N ILE A 138 8.68 -20.77 -17.94
CA ILE A 138 8.38 -19.37 -17.60
C ILE A 138 9.27 -18.91 -16.46
N VAL A 139 9.35 -19.68 -15.37
CA VAL A 139 10.19 -19.33 -14.22
C VAL A 139 11.65 -19.11 -14.63
N GLN A 140 12.21 -19.96 -15.49
CA GLN A 140 13.56 -19.80 -16.02
C GLN A 140 13.72 -18.53 -16.87
N ALA A 141 12.72 -18.17 -17.65
CA ALA A 141 12.74 -16.97 -18.48
C ALA A 141 12.61 -15.65 -17.68
N LEU A 142 12.10 -15.69 -16.44
CA LEU A 142 11.91 -14.51 -15.60
C LEU A 142 13.20 -13.98 -14.98
N THR A 143 14.29 -14.74 -14.97
CA THR A 143 15.56 -14.38 -14.34
C THR A 143 16.75 -14.54 -15.29
N PRO A 144 16.74 -13.87 -16.47
CA PRO A 144 17.86 -13.97 -17.41
C PRO A 144 19.12 -13.32 -16.81
N ASP A 145 20.30 -13.79 -17.28
CA ASP A 145 21.57 -13.19 -16.84
C ASP A 145 21.74 -11.76 -17.32
N GLN A 146 21.21 -11.45 -18.49
CA GLN A 146 21.23 -10.11 -19.11
C GLN A 146 19.94 -9.87 -19.92
N GLY A 147 19.54 -8.62 -19.99
CA GLY A 147 18.40 -8.21 -20.82
C GLY A 147 17.28 -7.54 -20.01
N VAL A 148 16.10 -7.51 -20.59
CA VAL A 148 14.91 -6.88 -20.02
C VAL A 148 13.75 -7.88 -20.04
N VAL A 149 13.04 -7.98 -18.94
CA VAL A 149 11.80 -8.74 -18.83
C VAL A 149 10.65 -7.74 -18.73
N TYR A 150 9.68 -7.85 -19.66
CA TYR A 150 8.45 -7.07 -19.61
C TYR A 150 7.29 -7.93 -19.11
N VAL A 151 6.65 -7.47 -18.02
CA VAL A 151 5.43 -8.07 -17.50
C VAL A 151 4.26 -7.17 -17.87
N THR A 152 3.38 -7.64 -18.74
CA THR A 152 2.24 -6.88 -19.26
C THR A 152 0.92 -7.57 -18.96
N GLY A 153 -0.15 -6.80 -18.86
CA GLY A 153 -1.50 -7.33 -18.60
C GLY A 153 -2.44 -6.25 -18.08
N ALA A 154 -3.70 -6.56 -17.97
CA ALA A 154 -4.73 -5.66 -17.44
C ALA A 154 -4.45 -5.29 -15.96
N THR A 155 -5.03 -4.19 -15.49
CA THR A 155 -5.02 -3.84 -14.07
C THR A 155 -5.65 -4.96 -13.25
N GLY A 156 -5.04 -5.31 -12.11
CA GLY A 156 -5.50 -6.41 -11.25
C GLY A 156 -5.12 -7.82 -11.75
N SER A 157 -4.36 -7.96 -12.86
CA SER A 157 -3.95 -9.29 -13.38
C SER A 157 -2.78 -9.94 -12.63
N GLY A 158 -2.27 -9.29 -11.57
CA GLY A 158 -1.18 -9.83 -10.75
C GLY A 158 0.24 -9.47 -11.21
N LYS A 159 0.41 -8.46 -12.06
CA LYS A 159 1.74 -8.01 -12.54
C LYS A 159 2.71 -7.68 -11.39
N SER A 160 2.29 -6.78 -10.49
CA SER A 160 3.11 -6.36 -9.35
C SER A 160 3.37 -7.53 -8.40
N THR A 161 2.38 -8.40 -8.22
CA THR A 161 2.53 -9.62 -7.41
C THR A 161 3.58 -10.56 -8.00
N LEU A 162 3.56 -10.78 -9.32
CA LEU A 162 4.56 -11.60 -10.00
C LEU A 162 5.95 -10.98 -9.88
N LEU A 163 6.10 -9.69 -10.17
CA LEU A 163 7.38 -8.98 -10.06
C LEU A 163 7.94 -9.05 -8.63
N ALA A 164 7.10 -8.85 -7.62
CA ALA A 164 7.50 -8.95 -6.22
C ALA A 164 7.90 -10.38 -5.83
N SER A 165 7.19 -11.41 -6.34
CA SER A 165 7.54 -12.82 -6.11
C SER A 165 8.88 -13.21 -6.74
N ILE A 166 9.19 -12.67 -7.92
CA ILE A 166 10.50 -12.85 -8.57
C ILE A 166 11.62 -12.24 -7.71
N ILE A 167 11.43 -11.00 -7.25
CA ILE A 167 12.41 -10.34 -6.38
C ILE A 167 12.60 -11.12 -5.09
N ARG A 168 11.50 -11.62 -4.49
CA ARG A 168 11.56 -12.47 -3.30
C ARG A 168 12.39 -13.73 -3.55
N SER A 169 12.10 -14.47 -4.61
CA SER A 169 12.82 -15.70 -4.97
C SER A 169 14.33 -15.45 -5.15
N ILE A 170 14.70 -14.37 -5.85
CA ILE A 170 16.09 -13.96 -6.03
C ILE A 170 16.74 -13.58 -4.69
N THR A 171 15.99 -12.98 -3.77
CA THR A 171 16.50 -12.49 -2.49
C THR A 171 16.74 -13.64 -1.50
N GLU A 172 15.87 -14.66 -1.52
CA GLU A 172 15.95 -15.87 -0.72
C GLU A 172 17.00 -16.88 -1.24
N ASP A 173 17.46 -16.72 -2.49
CA ASP A 173 18.51 -17.58 -3.07
C ASP A 173 19.89 -17.23 -2.51
N ALA A 174 20.55 -18.22 -1.89
CA ALA A 174 21.86 -18.08 -1.25
C ALA A 174 22.98 -17.75 -2.25
N GLU A 175 22.85 -18.20 -3.50
CA GLU A 175 23.87 -18.03 -4.54
C GLU A 175 23.62 -16.80 -5.43
N SER A 176 22.58 -16.04 -5.17
CA SER A 176 22.16 -14.93 -6.01
C SER A 176 23.17 -13.77 -6.03
N HIS A 177 23.70 -13.38 -4.86
CA HIS A 177 24.67 -12.29 -4.68
C HIS A 177 24.31 -11.00 -5.43
N ARG A 178 23.01 -10.58 -5.38
CA ARG A 178 22.50 -9.46 -6.17
C ARG A 178 22.20 -8.23 -5.32
N LYS A 179 22.62 -7.07 -5.81
CA LYS A 179 22.09 -5.77 -5.39
C LYS A 179 20.91 -5.44 -6.26
N ILE A 180 19.74 -5.33 -5.64
CA ILE A 180 18.45 -5.11 -6.29
C ILE A 180 17.96 -3.71 -5.94
N LEU A 181 17.59 -2.93 -6.96
CA LEU A 181 16.97 -1.63 -6.79
C LEU A 181 15.55 -1.69 -7.34
N THR A 182 14.58 -1.14 -6.62
CA THR A 182 13.22 -0.97 -7.14
C THR A 182 12.83 0.50 -7.16
N TYR A 183 12.09 0.89 -8.18
CA TYR A 183 11.48 2.20 -8.35
C TYR A 183 9.99 1.97 -8.62
N GLU A 184 9.14 2.42 -7.71
CA GLU A 184 7.71 2.06 -7.67
C GLU A 184 6.85 3.29 -7.35
N ALA A 185 5.61 3.32 -7.82
CA ALA A 185 4.66 4.39 -7.52
C ALA A 185 3.22 3.86 -7.36
N PRO A 186 2.81 3.50 -6.12
CA PRO A 186 3.58 3.38 -4.87
C PRO A 186 4.28 2.02 -4.72
N ILE A 187 5.03 1.83 -3.60
CA ILE A 187 5.56 0.52 -3.20
C ILE A 187 4.39 -0.36 -2.73
N GLU A 188 4.03 -1.39 -3.51
CA GLU A 188 2.95 -2.31 -3.14
C GLU A 188 3.40 -3.38 -2.14
N PHE A 189 4.54 -4.03 -2.38
CA PHE A 189 5.10 -5.06 -1.50
C PHE A 189 6.39 -4.59 -0.85
N VAL A 190 6.65 -5.01 0.39
CA VAL A 190 7.91 -4.73 1.07
C VAL A 190 8.68 -6.03 1.31
N PHE A 191 10.01 -5.93 1.31
CA PHE A 191 10.90 -7.08 1.47
C PHE A 191 11.57 -7.13 2.86
N ASP A 192 11.02 -6.41 3.85
CA ASP A 192 11.64 -6.33 5.18
C ASP A 192 11.65 -7.68 5.89
N ASN A 193 10.57 -8.45 5.78
CA ASN A 193 10.42 -9.77 6.39
C ASN A 193 10.96 -10.92 5.51
N VAL A 194 11.38 -10.61 4.27
CA VAL A 194 11.97 -11.61 3.39
C VAL A 194 13.41 -11.88 3.82
N GLU A 195 13.77 -13.13 3.96
CA GLU A 195 15.14 -13.53 4.29
C GLU A 195 16.09 -13.09 3.17
N LYS A 196 17.17 -12.41 3.55
CA LYS A 196 18.17 -11.87 2.62
C LYS A 196 19.51 -12.54 2.91
N ILE A 197 19.76 -13.69 2.25
CA ILE A 197 20.95 -14.50 2.52
C ILE A 197 22.18 -13.85 1.90
N SER A 198 22.16 -13.55 0.60
CA SER A 198 23.30 -13.01 -0.14
C SER A 198 22.98 -11.72 -0.92
N SER A 199 21.72 -11.28 -0.88
CA SER A 199 21.22 -10.17 -1.68
C SER A 199 20.77 -8.99 -0.80
N VAL A 200 20.67 -7.80 -1.39
CA VAL A 200 20.11 -6.61 -0.76
C VAL A 200 19.09 -5.97 -1.68
N VAL A 201 17.94 -5.58 -1.13
CA VAL A 201 16.88 -4.87 -1.84
C VAL A 201 16.79 -3.44 -1.32
N SER A 202 16.85 -2.47 -2.23
CA SER A 202 16.63 -1.06 -1.92
C SER A 202 15.44 -0.54 -2.72
N GLN A 203 14.35 -0.28 -2.03
CA GLN A 203 13.09 0.19 -2.62
C GLN A 203 13.01 1.72 -2.56
N SER A 204 12.64 2.34 -3.66
CA SER A 204 12.44 3.79 -3.77
C SER A 204 11.08 4.08 -4.35
N GLU A 205 10.28 4.85 -3.62
CA GLU A 205 8.96 5.29 -4.05
C GLU A 205 9.04 6.61 -4.81
N ILE A 206 8.35 6.69 -5.92
CA ILE A 206 8.21 7.89 -6.75
C ILE A 206 6.85 8.54 -6.44
N PRO A 207 6.77 9.86 -6.23
CA PRO A 207 7.88 10.85 -6.24
C PRO A 207 8.53 11.08 -4.87
N ARG A 208 8.20 10.30 -3.84
CA ARG A 208 8.60 10.52 -2.44
C ARG A 208 10.11 10.51 -2.22
N HIS A 209 10.81 9.52 -2.78
CA HIS A 209 12.25 9.33 -2.59
C HIS A 209 13.07 9.87 -3.77
N LEU A 210 12.48 9.89 -4.96
CA LEU A 210 13.06 10.39 -6.19
C LEU A 210 11.99 11.06 -7.04
N PRO A 211 12.29 12.13 -7.78
CA PRO A 211 11.26 12.93 -8.45
C PRO A 211 10.59 12.22 -9.64
N SER A 212 11.24 11.21 -10.24
CA SER A 212 10.69 10.46 -11.37
C SER A 212 11.41 9.12 -11.56
N PHE A 213 10.79 8.20 -12.31
CA PHE A 213 11.41 6.95 -12.73
C PHE A 213 12.70 7.17 -13.51
N ALA A 214 12.75 8.17 -14.41
CA ALA A 214 13.94 8.52 -15.16
C ALA A 214 15.10 8.97 -14.25
N ALA A 215 14.81 9.70 -13.17
CA ALA A 215 15.80 10.06 -12.17
C ALA A 215 16.29 8.83 -11.40
N GLY A 216 15.39 7.88 -11.09
CA GLY A 216 15.71 6.60 -10.46
C GLY A 216 16.69 5.78 -11.31
N VAL A 217 16.36 5.56 -12.57
CA VAL A 217 17.21 4.79 -13.50
C VAL A 217 18.58 5.45 -13.68
N ARG A 218 18.65 6.78 -13.82
CA ARG A 218 19.94 7.51 -13.86
C ARG A 218 20.76 7.34 -12.58
N ASN A 219 20.09 7.35 -11.43
CA ASN A 219 20.76 7.13 -10.14
C ASN A 219 21.30 5.71 -10.03
N ALA A 220 20.57 4.71 -10.58
CA ALA A 220 20.98 3.31 -10.58
C ALA A 220 22.37 3.09 -11.20
N LEU A 221 22.72 3.81 -12.26
CA LEU A 221 24.03 3.72 -12.93
C LEU A 221 25.22 3.97 -11.96
N ARG A 222 25.00 4.79 -10.92
CA ARG A 222 26.03 5.09 -9.90
C ARG A 222 26.03 4.09 -8.74
N ARG A 223 24.99 3.26 -8.63
CA ARG A 223 24.81 2.32 -7.51
C ARG A 223 25.25 0.89 -7.84
N LYS A 224 25.59 0.62 -9.11
CA LYS A 224 26.06 -0.69 -9.59
C LYS A 224 25.12 -1.84 -9.18
N PRO A 225 23.83 -1.80 -9.53
CA PRO A 225 22.91 -2.90 -9.28
C PRO A 225 23.18 -4.07 -10.22
N ARG A 226 22.69 -5.24 -9.83
CA ARG A 226 22.60 -6.42 -10.72
C ARG A 226 21.19 -6.62 -11.25
N LEU A 227 20.18 -6.02 -10.59
CA LEU A 227 18.79 -6.04 -11.03
C LEU A 227 18.14 -4.71 -10.69
N ILE A 228 17.34 -4.21 -11.62
CA ILE A 228 16.49 -3.03 -11.42
C ILE A 228 15.06 -3.42 -11.77
N LEU A 229 14.13 -3.16 -10.83
CA LEU A 229 12.69 -3.21 -11.10
C LEU A 229 12.21 -1.78 -11.30
N VAL A 230 11.47 -1.55 -12.37
CA VAL A 230 10.73 -0.32 -12.63
C VAL A 230 9.27 -0.69 -12.66
N GLY A 231 8.56 -0.34 -11.61
CA GLY A 231 7.13 -0.58 -11.45
C GLY A 231 6.28 0.63 -11.84
N GLU A 232 4.97 0.46 -11.74
CA GLU A 232 4.01 1.56 -11.83
C GLU A 232 4.11 2.42 -10.60
#